data_8340ca29380f7ae91120b73951cc5b50
#
_entry.id   8340ca29380f7ae91120b73951cc5b50
#
_cell.length_a   1.000
_cell.length_b   1.000
_cell.length_c   1.000
_cell.angle_alpha   90.00
_cell.angle_beta   90.00
_cell.angle_gamma   90.00
#
_symmetry.space_group_name_H-M   'P 1'
#
loop_
_entity.id
_entity.type
_entity.pdbx_description
1 polymer ?
#
loop_
_entity_poly.entity_id
_entity_poly.type
_entity_poly.pdbx_seq_one_letter_code
_entity_poly.pdbx_strand_id
1 'polypeptide(L)'
;MEKNMVCDIYSGVCKPSDANKVETINLNTNSAKQTLYYVTDPMCSHCWAFEPTLNKLLVQYGHLFNFQMVMGGLLEEWGDGPIDPVNGIFKPADVTPHWQEVGQYSRMPIDATIMELDPVQFSYPASRIYKAIQHLDSPTAAIKFIRLVRESLFVFNQNISDEHILKSLLQQFYKNETTVRVEDILALSNSDKGKKLLLEDFDLIHKLGVRGFPTIVLLNNDNRGTKIVGARELSVYVDTLKNLNKSSEIVPKPLPDLSLYLNSHPRLFSKEIEVMYNLQKENVPEFMQQYLNHSNYTTQNILGENYYESVLN
;
A
#
# COMPACT_ATOMS: atom_id res chain seq x y z
N MET A 1 21.42 -18.15 -12.13
CA MET A 1 20.67 -19.11 -11.32
C MET A 1 19.41 -18.40 -10.86
N GLU A 2 18.32 -18.63 -11.57
CA GLU A 2 16.99 -18.10 -11.25
C GLU A 2 16.51 -18.75 -9.95
N LYS A 3 16.28 -17.95 -8.93
CA LYS A 3 15.67 -18.43 -7.69
C LYS A 3 14.16 -18.27 -7.82
N ASN A 4 13.47 -19.40 -7.98
CA ASN A 4 12.01 -19.48 -8.02
C ASN A 4 11.42 -18.82 -6.76
N MET A 5 10.49 -17.89 -6.94
CA MET A 5 9.70 -17.30 -5.86
C MET A 5 8.48 -18.18 -5.60
N VAL A 6 8.17 -18.42 -4.35
CA VAL A 6 6.95 -19.12 -3.92
C VAL A 6 6.10 -18.12 -3.14
N CYS A 7 4.89 -17.84 -3.64
CA CYS A 7 3.94 -17.01 -2.93
C CYS A 7 3.01 -17.90 -2.08
N ASP A 8 2.96 -17.60 -0.80
CA ASP A 8 2.03 -18.22 0.14
C ASP A 8 0.83 -17.28 0.32
N ILE A 9 -0.31 -17.72 -0.14
CA ILE A 9 -1.55 -16.94 -0.18
C ILE A 9 -2.04 -16.59 1.23
N TYR A 10 -1.88 -17.49 2.18
CA TYR A 10 -2.31 -17.29 3.57
C TYR A 10 -1.43 -16.30 4.35
N SER A 11 -0.16 -16.18 3.97
CA SER A 11 0.77 -15.25 4.62
C SER A 11 1.02 -13.98 3.81
N GLY A 12 0.50 -13.87 2.58
CA GLY A 12 0.77 -12.75 1.68
C GLY A 12 2.24 -12.60 1.32
N VAL A 13 3.00 -13.71 1.29
CA VAL A 13 4.45 -13.72 1.12
C VAL A 13 4.82 -14.36 -0.19
N CYS A 14 5.41 -13.61 -1.09
CA CYS A 14 6.20 -14.15 -2.18
C CYS A 14 7.66 -14.29 -1.72
N LYS A 15 8.20 -15.52 -1.63
CA LYS A 15 9.59 -15.78 -1.17
C LYS A 15 10.35 -16.71 -2.11
N PRO A 16 11.68 -16.58 -2.19
CA PRO A 16 12.52 -17.69 -2.62
C PRO A 16 12.35 -18.85 -1.65
N SER A 17 12.38 -20.07 -2.13
CA SER A 17 12.02 -21.31 -1.43
C SER A 17 12.69 -21.61 -0.07
N ASP A 18 13.63 -20.76 0.39
CA ASP A 18 14.45 -21.02 1.59
C ASP A 18 14.33 -19.99 2.72
N ALA A 19 13.33 -19.12 2.78
CA ALA A 19 13.40 -17.93 3.66
C ALA A 19 12.29 -17.82 4.70
N ASN A 20 12.46 -18.55 5.80
CA ASN A 20 11.90 -18.19 7.12
C ASN A 20 12.89 -17.36 7.98
N LYS A 21 13.86 -16.67 7.36
CA LYS A 21 14.89 -15.94 8.11
C LYS A 21 14.57 -14.45 8.19
N VAL A 22 14.54 -13.94 9.42
CA VAL A 22 14.75 -12.52 9.72
C VAL A 22 16.17 -12.19 9.27
N GLU A 23 16.30 -11.41 8.20
CA GLU A 23 17.62 -11.01 7.69
C GLU A 23 18.03 -9.69 8.33
N THR A 24 19.25 -9.65 8.86
CA THR A 24 19.84 -8.42 9.38
C THR A 24 20.46 -7.62 8.23
N ILE A 25 20.05 -6.37 8.09
CA ILE A 25 20.54 -5.44 7.08
C ILE A 25 21.42 -4.38 7.74
N ASN A 26 22.49 -3.97 7.08
CA ASN A 26 23.36 -2.87 7.51
C ASN A 26 23.50 -1.86 6.36
N LEU A 27 22.99 -0.63 6.58
CA LEU A 27 23.11 0.48 5.62
C LEU A 27 23.89 1.64 6.26
N ASN A 28 24.80 2.22 5.52
CA ASN A 28 25.53 3.42 5.96
C ASN A 28 24.71 4.69 5.68
N THR A 29 23.77 5.02 6.55
CA THR A 29 23.01 6.29 6.50
C THR A 29 23.00 6.96 7.88
N ASN A 30 23.19 8.28 7.93
CA ASN A 30 23.11 9.05 9.19
C ASN A 30 21.67 9.51 9.45
N SER A 31 20.87 8.72 10.15
CA SER A 31 19.54 9.12 10.61
C SER A 31 19.48 9.12 12.14
N ALA A 32 18.99 10.21 12.73
CA ALA A 32 18.83 10.35 14.17
C ALA A 32 17.60 9.60 14.73
N LYS A 33 16.72 9.07 13.85
CA LYS A 33 15.52 8.29 14.20
C LYS A 33 15.50 6.99 13.42
N GLN A 34 14.84 5.98 13.99
CA GLN A 34 14.49 4.76 13.25
C GLN A 34 13.76 5.09 11.97
N THR A 35 13.98 4.30 10.93
CA THR A 35 13.29 4.45 9.65
C THR A 35 12.54 3.17 9.32
N LEU A 36 11.26 3.32 8.97
CA LEU A 36 10.44 2.26 8.42
C LEU A 36 10.27 2.52 6.92
N TYR A 37 10.87 1.63 6.11
CA TYR A 37 10.61 1.58 4.69
C TYR A 37 9.47 0.60 4.43
N TYR A 38 8.44 1.05 3.72
CA TYR A 38 7.37 0.22 3.19
C TYR A 38 7.55 0.10 1.67
N VAL A 39 8.04 -1.06 1.24
CA VAL A 39 8.21 -1.35 -0.19
C VAL A 39 6.93 -1.93 -0.74
N THR A 40 6.40 -1.28 -1.78
CA THR A 40 5.05 -1.50 -2.28
C THR A 40 4.95 -1.16 -3.77
N ASP A 41 3.79 -1.47 -4.39
CA ASP A 41 3.50 -1.09 -5.78
C ASP A 41 2.00 -0.77 -5.92
N PRO A 42 1.59 0.17 -6.79
CA PRO A 42 0.18 0.48 -7.02
C PRO A 42 -0.68 -0.72 -7.42
N MET A 43 -0.12 -1.66 -8.18
CA MET A 43 -0.80 -2.84 -8.69
C MET A 43 -0.71 -4.06 -7.76
N CYS A 44 -0.05 -3.95 -6.62
CA CYS A 44 0.17 -5.06 -5.71
C CYS A 44 -1.08 -5.34 -4.86
N SER A 45 -1.82 -6.43 -5.16
CA SER A 45 -3.03 -6.86 -4.42
C SER A 45 -2.76 -7.16 -2.94
N HIS A 46 -1.64 -7.81 -2.62
CA HIS A 46 -1.23 -8.05 -1.23
C HIS A 46 -0.90 -6.75 -0.49
N CYS A 47 -0.42 -5.72 -1.19
CA CYS A 47 -0.19 -4.40 -0.60
C CYS A 47 -1.51 -3.69 -0.29
N TRP A 48 -2.53 -3.86 -1.16
CA TRP A 48 -3.90 -3.42 -0.91
C TRP A 48 -4.50 -4.13 0.30
N ALA A 49 -4.41 -5.47 0.34
CA ALA A 49 -4.87 -6.29 1.46
C ALA A 49 -4.20 -5.93 2.80
N PHE A 50 -2.98 -5.40 2.77
CA PHE A 50 -2.21 -5.03 3.96
C PHE A 50 -2.55 -3.63 4.50
N GLU A 51 -3.20 -2.76 3.74
CA GLU A 51 -3.49 -1.37 4.15
C GLU A 51 -4.17 -1.24 5.52
N PRO A 52 -5.17 -2.05 5.90
CA PRO A 52 -5.78 -1.95 7.22
C PRO A 52 -4.77 -2.08 8.37
N THR A 53 -3.88 -3.06 8.28
CA THR A 53 -2.82 -3.29 9.29
C THR A 53 -1.76 -2.20 9.27
N LEU A 54 -1.34 -1.77 8.07
CA LEU A 54 -0.38 -0.67 7.91
C LEU A 54 -0.92 0.63 8.51
N ASN A 55 -2.17 0.98 8.21
CA ASN A 55 -2.80 2.19 8.74
C ASN A 55 -2.86 2.18 10.27
N LYS A 56 -3.21 1.04 10.86
CA LYS A 56 -3.20 0.91 12.32
C LYS A 56 -1.79 1.03 12.91
N LEU A 57 -0.80 0.42 12.28
CA LEU A 57 0.60 0.56 12.67
C LEU A 57 1.05 2.03 12.65
N LEU A 58 0.72 2.77 11.57
CA LEU A 58 1.07 4.17 11.42
C LEU A 58 0.34 5.07 12.43
N VAL A 59 -0.94 4.84 12.68
CA VAL A 59 -1.73 5.59 13.65
C VAL A 59 -1.18 5.40 15.07
N GLN A 60 -0.96 4.17 15.49
CA GLN A 60 -0.58 3.88 16.86
C GLN A 60 0.92 4.05 17.13
N TYR A 61 1.77 3.76 16.16
CA TYR A 61 3.23 3.69 16.35
C TYR A 61 4.06 4.57 15.41
N GLY A 62 3.44 5.26 14.45
CA GLY A 62 4.15 6.09 13.48
C GLY A 62 4.98 7.23 14.08
N HIS A 63 4.72 7.61 15.34
CA HIS A 63 5.53 8.58 16.06
C HIS A 63 6.93 8.07 16.45
N LEU A 64 7.16 6.77 16.40
CA LEU A 64 8.42 6.11 16.80
C LEU A 64 9.46 6.05 15.68
N PHE A 65 9.06 6.27 14.43
CA PHE A 65 9.94 6.12 13.27
C PHE A 65 9.63 7.16 12.18
N ASN A 66 10.57 7.31 11.26
CA ASN A 66 10.35 8.02 10.01
C ASN A 66 9.77 7.02 8.99
N PHE A 67 8.56 7.26 8.54
CA PHE A 67 7.91 6.41 7.53
C PHE A 67 8.30 6.84 6.12
N GLN A 68 8.72 5.88 5.30
CA GLN A 68 9.03 6.09 3.89
C GLN A 68 8.38 4.97 3.06
N MET A 69 7.47 5.35 2.16
CA MET A 69 6.92 4.45 1.15
C MET A 69 7.84 4.47 -0.07
N VAL A 70 8.19 3.30 -0.58
CA VAL A 70 9.14 3.08 -1.67
C VAL A 70 8.45 2.27 -2.76
N MET A 71 8.48 2.76 -3.99
CA MET A 71 7.85 2.09 -5.14
C MET A 71 8.67 0.91 -5.64
N GLY A 72 8.01 -0.27 -5.69
CA GLY A 72 8.65 -1.55 -5.97
C GLY A 72 8.96 -1.85 -7.43
N GLY A 73 8.18 -1.28 -8.34
CA GLY A 73 8.30 -1.57 -9.77
C GLY A 73 7.87 -3.00 -10.11
N LEU A 74 6.64 -3.36 -9.74
CA LEU A 74 6.09 -4.71 -9.92
C LEU A 74 6.01 -5.11 -11.40
N LEU A 75 5.53 -4.20 -12.25
CA LEU A 75 5.27 -4.47 -13.66
C LEU A 75 5.73 -3.28 -14.51
N GLU A 76 6.82 -3.47 -15.27
CA GLU A 76 7.25 -2.52 -16.29
C GLU A 76 6.40 -2.66 -17.55
N GLU A 77 6.29 -3.89 -18.06
CA GLU A 77 5.44 -4.29 -19.18
C GLU A 77 5.25 -5.81 -19.19
N TRP A 78 4.23 -6.30 -19.88
CA TRP A 78 4.07 -7.72 -20.16
C TRP A 78 5.03 -8.11 -21.28
N GLY A 79 5.92 -9.08 -20.98
CA GLY A 79 6.88 -9.61 -21.95
C GLY A 79 6.44 -10.97 -22.51
N ASP A 80 7.26 -11.56 -23.37
CA ASP A 80 7.03 -12.88 -23.96
C ASP A 80 7.29 -14.06 -22.98
N GLY A 81 7.82 -13.74 -21.79
CA GLY A 81 8.15 -14.72 -20.75
C GLY A 81 7.20 -14.68 -19.57
N PRO A 82 7.26 -15.69 -18.68
CA PRO A 82 6.46 -15.69 -17.46
C PRO A 82 6.87 -14.55 -16.53
N ILE A 83 5.89 -13.80 -16.04
CA ILE A 83 6.09 -12.75 -15.03
C ILE A 83 6.30 -13.38 -13.65
N ASP A 84 5.49 -14.40 -13.32
CA ASP A 84 5.63 -15.19 -12.10
C ASP A 84 5.36 -16.67 -12.41
N PRO A 85 6.38 -17.44 -12.84
CA PRO A 85 6.21 -18.82 -13.23
C PRO A 85 5.80 -19.74 -12.08
N VAL A 86 6.12 -19.34 -10.85
CA VAL A 86 5.79 -20.13 -9.66
C VAL A 86 4.30 -20.12 -9.37
N ASN A 87 3.64 -18.96 -9.62
CA ASN A 87 2.20 -18.82 -9.48
C ASN A 87 1.45 -19.03 -10.79
N GLY A 88 2.14 -19.47 -11.85
CA GLY A 88 1.52 -19.73 -13.14
C GLY A 88 1.09 -18.46 -13.88
N ILE A 89 1.70 -17.30 -13.62
CA ILE A 89 1.35 -16.01 -14.23
C ILE A 89 2.23 -15.78 -15.46
N PHE A 90 1.64 -15.99 -16.64
CA PHE A 90 2.28 -15.79 -17.93
C PHE A 90 1.67 -14.61 -18.71
N LYS A 91 0.42 -14.27 -18.45
CA LYS A 91 -0.35 -13.22 -19.11
C LYS A 91 -1.31 -12.55 -18.12
N PRO A 92 -1.88 -11.38 -18.46
CA PRO A 92 -2.76 -10.64 -17.56
C PRO A 92 -3.90 -11.45 -16.94
N ALA A 93 -4.60 -12.24 -17.74
CA ALA A 93 -5.73 -13.05 -17.25
C ALA A 93 -5.37 -14.10 -16.19
N ASP A 94 -4.11 -14.52 -16.14
CA ASP A 94 -3.64 -15.48 -15.13
C ASP A 94 -3.58 -14.82 -13.72
N VAL A 95 -3.62 -13.49 -13.65
CA VAL A 95 -3.65 -12.73 -12.37
C VAL A 95 -5.02 -12.80 -11.72
N THR A 96 -6.09 -12.94 -12.50
CA THR A 96 -7.49 -12.90 -12.01
C THR A 96 -7.75 -13.85 -10.84
N PRO A 97 -7.46 -15.18 -10.92
CA PRO A 97 -7.70 -16.07 -9.80
C PRO A 97 -6.89 -15.71 -8.55
N HIS A 98 -5.65 -15.25 -8.73
CA HIS A 98 -4.81 -14.81 -7.62
C HIS A 98 -5.40 -13.58 -6.90
N TRP A 99 -5.85 -12.56 -7.65
CA TRP A 99 -6.48 -11.38 -7.05
C TRP A 99 -7.82 -11.70 -6.38
N GLN A 100 -8.63 -12.59 -6.97
CA GLN A 100 -9.87 -13.08 -6.34
C GLN A 100 -9.58 -13.72 -4.99
N GLU A 101 -8.58 -14.58 -4.90
CA GLU A 101 -8.18 -15.25 -3.67
C GLU A 101 -7.69 -14.25 -2.61
N VAL A 102 -6.85 -13.28 -3.00
CA VAL A 102 -6.41 -12.20 -2.10
C VAL A 102 -7.59 -11.38 -1.57
N GLY A 103 -8.55 -11.03 -2.43
CA GLY A 103 -9.76 -10.31 -2.04
C GLY A 103 -10.63 -11.11 -1.04
N GLN A 104 -10.84 -12.39 -1.31
CA GLN A 104 -11.62 -13.29 -0.42
C GLN A 104 -10.96 -13.43 0.96
N TYR A 105 -9.66 -13.71 0.98
CA TYR A 105 -8.93 -13.89 2.23
C TYR A 105 -8.83 -12.61 3.06
N SER A 106 -8.45 -11.51 2.45
CA SER A 106 -8.24 -10.24 3.14
C SER A 106 -9.53 -9.52 3.48
N ARG A 107 -10.58 -9.75 2.70
CA ARG A 107 -11.83 -8.99 2.71
C ARG A 107 -11.67 -7.50 2.38
N MET A 108 -10.54 -7.13 1.82
CA MET A 108 -10.41 -5.86 1.10
C MET A 108 -10.94 -6.08 -0.31
N PRO A 109 -11.93 -5.29 -0.78
CA PRO A 109 -12.57 -5.53 -2.07
C PRO A 109 -11.58 -5.50 -3.23
N ILE A 110 -11.62 -6.55 -4.07
CA ILE A 110 -10.83 -6.65 -5.31
C ILE A 110 -11.74 -7.19 -6.40
N ASP A 111 -12.05 -6.35 -7.38
CA ASP A 111 -12.64 -6.79 -8.63
C ASP A 111 -11.55 -7.17 -9.61
N ALA A 112 -11.26 -8.46 -9.70
CA ALA A 112 -10.18 -8.98 -10.53
C ALA A 112 -10.54 -9.07 -12.02
N THR A 113 -11.81 -8.82 -12.39
CA THR A 113 -12.28 -8.93 -13.78
C THR A 113 -11.59 -7.95 -14.72
N ILE A 114 -11.04 -6.85 -14.20
CA ILE A 114 -10.25 -5.90 -14.99
C ILE A 114 -9.09 -6.58 -15.73
N MET A 115 -8.46 -7.59 -15.13
CA MET A 115 -7.31 -8.28 -15.72
C MET A 115 -7.70 -9.16 -16.92
N GLU A 116 -9.00 -9.44 -17.10
CA GLU A 116 -9.55 -10.14 -18.27
C GLU A 116 -10.13 -9.17 -19.31
N LEU A 117 -10.80 -8.10 -18.84
CA LEU A 117 -11.60 -7.22 -19.70
C LEU A 117 -10.82 -6.02 -20.24
N ASP A 118 -10.00 -5.41 -19.41
CA ASP A 118 -9.15 -4.25 -19.71
C ASP A 118 -7.86 -4.31 -18.86
N PRO A 119 -6.95 -5.23 -19.17
CA PRO A 119 -5.85 -5.59 -18.31
C PRO A 119 -4.83 -4.44 -18.14
N VAL A 120 -4.45 -4.22 -16.90
CA VAL A 120 -3.33 -3.32 -16.55
C VAL A 120 -2.06 -3.78 -17.23
N GLN A 121 -1.44 -2.90 -18.01
CA GLN A 121 -0.25 -3.21 -18.83
C GLN A 121 1.05 -2.91 -18.09
N PHE A 122 1.04 -1.94 -17.17
CA PHE A 122 2.22 -1.50 -16.43
C PHE A 122 1.84 -0.72 -15.17
N SER A 123 2.69 -0.77 -14.13
CA SER A 123 2.51 -0.02 -12.87
C SER A 123 3.40 1.22 -12.77
N TYR A 124 4.41 1.35 -13.63
CA TYR A 124 5.42 2.41 -13.55
C TYR A 124 4.87 3.84 -13.70
N PRO A 125 3.90 4.14 -14.59
CA PRO A 125 3.35 5.49 -14.69
C PRO A 125 2.74 5.98 -13.37
N ALA A 126 1.92 5.16 -12.71
CA ALA A 126 1.35 5.49 -11.39
C ALA A 126 2.44 5.69 -10.33
N SER A 127 3.50 4.84 -10.35
CA SER A 127 4.66 4.97 -9.47
C SER A 127 5.45 6.26 -9.73
N ARG A 128 5.62 6.69 -11.00
CA ARG A 128 6.26 7.98 -11.34
C ARG A 128 5.44 9.18 -10.89
N ILE A 129 4.10 9.09 -11.00
CA ILE A 129 3.19 10.13 -10.48
C ILE A 129 3.34 10.25 -8.95
N TYR A 130 3.41 9.12 -8.24
CA TYR A 130 3.71 9.12 -6.81
C TYR A 130 5.00 9.88 -6.50
N LYS A 131 6.09 9.59 -7.23
CA LYS A 131 7.38 10.29 -7.05
C LYS A 131 7.29 11.77 -7.39
N ALA A 132 6.52 12.14 -8.40
CA ALA A 132 6.31 13.53 -8.79
C ALA A 132 5.55 14.30 -7.70
N ILE A 133 4.48 13.72 -7.13
CA ILE A 133 3.75 14.30 -6.01
C ILE A 133 4.66 14.42 -4.78
N GLN A 134 5.41 13.36 -4.45
CA GLN A 134 6.36 13.39 -3.33
C GLN A 134 7.38 14.54 -3.47
N HIS A 135 7.79 14.86 -4.69
CA HIS A 135 8.77 15.92 -5.00
C HIS A 135 8.19 17.32 -5.03
N LEU A 136 6.97 17.50 -5.56
CA LEU A 136 6.33 18.81 -5.81
C LEU A 136 5.42 19.26 -4.67
N ASP A 137 4.90 18.31 -3.89
CA ASP A 137 3.99 18.55 -2.78
C ASP A 137 4.57 17.95 -1.49
N SER A 138 4.16 16.75 -1.14
CA SER A 138 4.58 16.10 0.10
C SER A 138 4.52 14.56 0.03
N PRO A 139 5.31 13.87 0.87
CA PRO A 139 5.16 12.42 1.04
C PRO A 139 3.75 12.01 1.47
N THR A 140 3.09 12.80 2.30
CA THR A 140 1.72 12.52 2.77
C THR A 140 0.70 12.58 1.64
N ALA A 141 0.78 13.59 0.77
CA ALA A 141 -0.08 13.71 -0.39
C ALA A 141 0.14 12.53 -1.37
N ALA A 142 1.40 12.17 -1.60
CA ALA A 142 1.75 11.04 -2.47
C ALA A 142 1.17 9.71 -1.95
N ILE A 143 1.23 9.44 -0.64
CA ILE A 143 0.64 8.26 -0.01
C ILE A 143 -0.89 8.24 -0.19
N LYS A 144 -1.57 9.37 0.04
CA LYS A 144 -3.02 9.50 -0.17
C LYS A 144 -3.40 9.28 -1.64
N PHE A 145 -2.59 9.77 -2.57
CA PHE A 145 -2.82 9.55 -3.99
C PHE A 145 -2.69 8.07 -4.38
N ILE A 146 -1.70 7.35 -3.88
CA ILE A 146 -1.58 5.90 -4.12
C ILE A 146 -2.77 5.13 -3.54
N ARG A 147 -3.32 5.55 -2.42
CA ARG A 147 -4.57 5.00 -1.91
C ARG A 147 -5.72 5.16 -2.91
N LEU A 148 -5.89 6.36 -3.48
CA LEU A 148 -6.91 6.62 -4.50
C LEU A 148 -6.69 5.77 -5.76
N VAL A 149 -5.44 5.63 -6.23
CA VAL A 149 -5.08 4.77 -7.37
C VAL A 149 -5.45 3.31 -7.13
N ARG A 150 -5.18 2.78 -5.93
CA ARG A 150 -5.55 1.40 -5.56
C ARG A 150 -7.05 1.20 -5.47
N GLU A 151 -7.80 2.13 -4.91
CA GLU A 151 -9.27 2.07 -4.92
C GLU A 151 -9.80 2.04 -6.34
N SER A 152 -9.31 2.92 -7.21
CA SER A 152 -9.67 2.96 -8.62
C SER A 152 -9.45 1.62 -9.31
N LEU A 153 -8.28 1.03 -9.11
CA LEU A 153 -7.93 -0.25 -9.72
C LEU A 153 -8.73 -1.41 -9.13
N PHE A 154 -8.57 -1.64 -7.83
CA PHE A 154 -9.05 -2.86 -7.19
C PHE A 154 -10.55 -2.88 -6.94
N VAL A 155 -11.16 -1.71 -6.75
CA VAL A 155 -12.58 -1.63 -6.36
C VAL A 155 -13.46 -1.18 -7.51
N PHE A 156 -12.97 -0.25 -8.34
CA PHE A 156 -13.77 0.41 -9.37
C PHE A 156 -13.37 0.03 -10.81
N ASN A 157 -12.52 -1.00 -10.98
CA ASN A 157 -12.12 -1.51 -12.30
C ASN A 157 -11.62 -0.44 -13.28
N GLN A 158 -10.89 0.56 -12.78
CA GLN A 158 -10.28 1.57 -13.63
C GLN A 158 -8.84 1.20 -13.94
N ASN A 159 -8.51 1.14 -15.25
CA ASN A 159 -7.18 0.75 -15.70
C ASN A 159 -6.15 1.86 -15.43
N ILE A 160 -5.29 1.63 -14.43
CA ILE A 160 -4.23 2.59 -14.05
C ILE A 160 -3.06 2.66 -15.04
N SER A 161 -3.08 1.86 -16.12
CA SER A 161 -2.18 2.06 -17.26
C SER A 161 -2.67 3.15 -18.21
N ASP A 162 -3.95 3.52 -18.14
CA ASP A 162 -4.52 4.60 -18.95
C ASP A 162 -4.15 5.96 -18.37
N GLU A 163 -3.45 6.78 -19.18
CA GLU A 163 -3.06 8.14 -18.79
C GLU A 163 -4.27 9.04 -18.52
N HIS A 164 -5.40 8.82 -19.19
CA HIS A 164 -6.64 9.58 -18.95
C HIS A 164 -7.21 9.26 -17.56
N ILE A 165 -7.18 8.01 -17.15
CA ILE A 165 -7.60 7.61 -15.81
C ILE A 165 -6.69 8.25 -14.76
N LEU A 166 -5.36 8.10 -14.90
CA LEU A 166 -4.40 8.71 -13.96
C LEU A 166 -4.54 10.23 -13.89
N LYS A 167 -4.75 10.90 -15.02
CA LYS A 167 -5.01 12.35 -15.08
C LYS A 167 -6.32 12.72 -14.37
N SER A 168 -7.39 11.95 -14.59
CA SER A 168 -8.68 12.17 -13.94
C SER A 168 -8.57 12.02 -12.42
N LEU A 169 -7.85 11.02 -11.95
CA LEU A 169 -7.57 10.81 -10.52
C LEU A 169 -6.77 11.97 -9.92
N LEU A 170 -5.77 12.49 -10.62
CA LEU A 170 -5.04 13.68 -10.20
C LEU A 170 -5.95 14.90 -10.12
N GLN A 171 -6.81 15.13 -11.12
CA GLN A 171 -7.77 16.23 -11.12
C GLN A 171 -8.77 16.13 -9.96
N GLN A 172 -9.25 14.92 -9.67
CA GLN A 172 -10.11 14.65 -8.50
C GLN A 172 -9.36 14.93 -7.19
N PHE A 173 -8.12 14.44 -7.07
CA PHE A 173 -7.31 14.59 -5.87
C PHE A 173 -6.97 16.04 -5.53
N TYR A 174 -6.64 16.83 -6.55
CA TYR A 174 -6.27 18.25 -6.42
C TYR A 174 -7.42 19.22 -6.71
N LYS A 175 -8.66 18.76 -6.71
CA LYS A 175 -9.84 19.57 -7.06
C LYS A 175 -9.94 20.89 -6.28
N ASN A 176 -9.58 20.86 -5.00
CA ASN A 176 -9.68 21.99 -4.08
C ASN A 176 -8.30 22.57 -3.69
N GLU A 177 -7.22 22.10 -4.34
CA GLU A 177 -5.86 22.53 -4.05
C GLU A 177 -5.36 23.47 -5.14
N THR A 178 -4.71 24.56 -4.75
CA THR A 178 -4.23 25.59 -5.68
C THR A 178 -2.72 25.73 -5.72
N THR A 179 -2.00 25.06 -4.82
CA THR A 179 -0.54 25.20 -4.68
C THR A 179 0.23 24.34 -5.65
N VAL A 180 -0.36 23.19 -6.07
CA VAL A 180 0.24 22.25 -7.01
C VAL A 180 -0.67 22.05 -8.22
N ARG A 181 -0.12 22.19 -9.43
CA ARG A 181 -0.89 21.98 -10.66
C ARG A 181 -0.72 20.55 -11.16
N VAL A 182 -1.82 19.96 -11.60
CA VAL A 182 -1.84 18.61 -12.18
C VAL A 182 -0.90 18.49 -13.37
N GLU A 183 -0.82 19.53 -14.20
CA GLU A 183 0.06 19.60 -15.38
C GLU A 183 1.54 19.51 -14.99
N ASP A 184 1.96 20.13 -13.89
CA ASP A 184 3.34 20.10 -13.41
C ASP A 184 3.70 18.69 -12.89
N ILE A 185 2.75 18.02 -12.22
CA ILE A 185 2.92 16.63 -11.77
C ILE A 185 3.09 15.71 -12.99
N LEU A 186 2.20 15.82 -13.99
CA LEU A 186 2.26 15.01 -15.19
C LEU A 186 3.54 15.29 -16.01
N ALA A 187 3.93 16.55 -16.14
CA ALA A 187 5.15 16.93 -16.83
C ALA A 187 6.39 16.35 -16.12
N LEU A 188 6.44 16.42 -14.79
CA LEU A 188 7.57 15.85 -14.04
C LEU A 188 7.56 14.32 -14.15
N SER A 189 6.43 13.64 -13.95
CA SER A 189 6.33 12.18 -13.99
C SER A 189 6.75 11.59 -15.33
N ASN A 190 6.51 12.30 -16.44
CA ASN A 190 6.88 11.88 -17.80
C ASN A 190 8.30 12.30 -18.22
N SER A 191 8.97 13.13 -17.41
CA SER A 191 10.34 13.59 -17.70
C SER A 191 11.39 12.57 -17.31
N ASP A 192 12.65 12.77 -17.81
CA ASP A 192 13.80 11.97 -17.38
C ASP A 192 14.09 12.14 -15.88
N LYS A 193 13.78 13.31 -15.30
CA LYS A 193 13.86 13.52 -13.85
C LYS A 193 12.86 12.62 -13.11
N GLY A 194 11.62 12.49 -13.57
CA GLY A 194 10.63 11.60 -12.98
C GLY A 194 11.02 10.13 -13.04
N LYS A 195 11.59 9.70 -14.19
CA LYS A 195 12.17 8.35 -14.33
C LYS A 195 13.30 8.12 -13.33
N LYS A 196 14.22 9.10 -13.20
CA LYS A 196 15.34 9.02 -12.25
C LYS A 196 14.87 8.91 -10.80
N LEU A 197 13.84 9.67 -10.40
CA LEU A 197 13.27 9.59 -9.05
C LEU A 197 12.71 8.18 -8.75
N LEU A 198 12.13 7.50 -9.72
CA LEU A 198 11.68 6.11 -9.55
C LEU A 198 12.87 5.13 -9.48
N LEU A 199 13.90 5.33 -10.30
CA LEU A 199 15.12 4.51 -10.27
C LEU A 199 15.85 4.62 -8.92
N GLU A 200 15.80 5.76 -8.24
CA GLU A 200 16.34 5.91 -6.87
C GLU A 200 15.64 4.98 -5.87
N ASP A 201 14.32 4.73 -6.02
CA ASP A 201 13.59 3.75 -5.22
C ASP A 201 14.08 2.32 -5.56
N PHE A 202 14.32 2.00 -6.83
CA PHE A 202 14.82 0.67 -7.23
C PHE A 202 16.23 0.41 -6.71
N ASP A 203 17.10 1.42 -6.73
CA ASP A 203 18.44 1.34 -6.13
C ASP A 203 18.35 1.09 -4.62
N LEU A 204 17.41 1.75 -3.94
CA LEU A 204 17.18 1.54 -2.53
C LEU A 204 16.68 0.11 -2.25
N ILE A 205 15.72 -0.37 -3.02
CA ILE A 205 15.17 -1.74 -2.92
C ILE A 205 16.27 -2.77 -3.11
N HIS A 206 17.14 -2.56 -4.09
CA HIS A 206 18.29 -3.44 -4.32
C HIS A 206 19.25 -3.45 -3.12
N LYS A 207 19.58 -2.27 -2.56
CA LYS A 207 20.40 -2.13 -1.35
C LYS A 207 19.78 -2.80 -0.13
N LEU A 208 18.44 -2.73 0.01
CA LEU A 208 17.69 -3.38 1.07
C LEU A 208 17.52 -4.89 0.85
N GLY A 209 17.91 -5.41 -0.31
CA GLY A 209 17.73 -6.83 -0.68
C GLY A 209 16.26 -7.26 -0.71
N VAL A 210 15.34 -6.33 -1.06
CA VAL A 210 13.91 -6.64 -1.17
C VAL A 210 13.63 -7.27 -2.53
N ARG A 211 12.80 -8.33 -2.54
CA ARG A 211 12.49 -9.11 -3.74
C ARG A 211 10.99 -9.40 -3.90
N GLY A 212 10.14 -8.82 -3.07
CA GLY A 212 8.70 -9.04 -3.13
C GLY A 212 7.94 -8.01 -2.30
N PHE A 213 6.64 -7.92 -2.51
CA PHE A 213 5.76 -6.92 -1.92
C PHE A 213 4.53 -7.58 -1.25
N PRO A 214 4.00 -6.97 -0.18
CA PRO A 214 4.57 -5.89 0.61
C PRO A 214 5.83 -6.33 1.36
N THR A 215 6.77 -5.42 1.57
CA THR A 215 7.90 -5.65 2.49
C THR A 215 8.07 -4.43 3.39
N ILE A 216 8.18 -4.67 4.68
CA ILE A 216 8.57 -3.66 5.68
C ILE A 216 10.03 -3.88 6.04
N VAL A 217 10.82 -2.81 5.96
CA VAL A 217 12.19 -2.79 6.47
C VAL A 217 12.28 -1.77 7.58
N LEU A 218 12.59 -2.23 8.79
CA LEU A 218 12.78 -1.41 9.97
C LEU A 218 14.28 -1.29 10.26
N LEU A 219 14.80 -0.06 10.24
CA LEU A 219 16.20 0.23 10.56
C LEU A 219 16.29 1.04 11.85
N ASN A 220 17.22 0.66 12.72
CA ASN A 220 17.58 1.47 13.90
C ASN A 220 18.56 2.60 13.51
N ASN A 221 18.96 3.39 14.51
CA ASN A 221 19.87 4.51 14.32
C ASN A 221 21.28 4.11 13.85
N ASP A 222 21.65 2.83 14.04
CA ASP A 222 22.93 2.27 13.57
C ASP A 222 22.80 1.66 12.17
N ASN A 223 21.67 1.87 11.49
CA ASN A 223 21.31 1.30 10.18
C ASN A 223 21.33 -0.23 10.14
N ARG A 224 21.12 -0.84 11.29
CA ARG A 224 20.86 -2.28 11.42
C ARG A 224 19.37 -2.48 11.55
N GLY A 225 18.85 -3.51 10.92
CA GLY A 225 17.41 -3.67 10.97
C GLY A 225 16.91 -5.05 10.60
N THR A 226 15.61 -5.10 10.52
CA THR A 226 14.84 -6.30 10.26
C THR A 226 14.00 -6.08 9.02
N LYS A 227 13.99 -7.06 8.13
CA LYS A 227 13.14 -7.13 6.96
C LYS A 227 12.00 -8.11 7.22
N ILE A 228 10.76 -7.65 7.07
CA ILE A 228 9.54 -8.43 7.21
C ILE A 228 8.89 -8.49 5.83
N VAL A 229 8.89 -9.65 5.21
CA VAL A 229 8.33 -9.89 3.88
C VAL A 229 6.90 -10.39 4.00
N GLY A 230 6.01 -9.83 3.16
CA GLY A 230 4.57 -10.13 3.12
C GLY A 230 3.78 -9.40 4.20
N ALA A 231 2.45 -9.48 4.07
CA ALA A 231 1.52 -9.00 5.08
C ALA A 231 1.61 -9.87 6.33
N ARG A 232 1.72 -9.23 7.50
CA ARG A 232 1.77 -9.90 8.81
C ARG A 232 0.78 -9.24 9.76
N GLU A 233 0.49 -9.93 10.85
CA GLU A 233 -0.26 -9.37 11.97
C GLU A 233 0.47 -8.18 12.60
N LEU A 234 -0.28 -7.22 13.13
CA LEU A 234 0.26 -6.00 13.76
C LEU A 234 1.31 -6.31 14.84
N SER A 235 1.09 -7.37 15.62
CA SER A 235 2.00 -7.83 16.68
C SER A 235 3.44 -8.06 16.19
N VAL A 236 3.62 -8.60 14.99
CA VAL A 236 4.95 -8.86 14.41
C VAL A 236 5.73 -7.55 14.21
N TYR A 237 5.07 -6.49 13.74
CA TYR A 237 5.69 -5.18 13.55
C TYR A 237 5.99 -4.52 14.90
N VAL A 238 5.05 -4.62 15.85
CA VAL A 238 5.20 -4.06 17.19
C VAL A 238 6.34 -4.74 17.94
N ASP A 239 6.45 -6.05 17.89
CA ASP A 239 7.54 -6.79 18.54
C ASP A 239 8.90 -6.49 17.88
N THR A 240 8.92 -6.30 16.57
CA THR A 240 10.12 -5.85 15.86
C THR A 240 10.55 -4.45 16.31
N LEU A 241 9.60 -3.52 16.45
CA LEU A 241 9.88 -2.18 16.98
C LEU A 241 10.43 -2.22 18.41
N LYS A 242 9.89 -3.06 19.30
CA LYS A 242 10.39 -3.26 20.66
C LYS A 242 11.84 -3.76 20.64
N ASN A 243 12.11 -4.78 19.84
CA ASN A 243 13.44 -5.39 19.76
C ASN A 243 14.50 -4.41 19.23
N LEU A 244 14.15 -3.57 18.24
CA LEU A 244 15.05 -2.59 17.67
C LEU A 244 15.32 -1.42 18.63
N ASN A 245 14.32 -1.01 19.41
CA ASN A 245 14.44 0.06 20.39
C ASN A 245 15.21 -0.36 21.66
N LYS A 246 15.46 -1.66 21.86
CA LYS A 246 15.98 -2.21 23.13
C LYS A 246 15.13 -1.76 24.32
N SER A 247 13.87 -1.39 24.10
CA SER A 247 12.92 -0.92 25.10
C SER A 247 11.81 -1.95 25.23
N SER A 248 11.54 -2.36 26.45
CA SER A 248 10.42 -3.24 26.75
C SER A 248 9.06 -2.52 26.62
N GLU A 249 9.04 -1.21 26.65
CA GLU A 249 7.82 -0.40 26.62
C GLU A 249 7.80 0.54 25.42
N ILE A 250 7.08 0.17 24.37
CA ILE A 250 6.59 1.09 23.37
C ILE A 250 5.09 1.29 23.58
N VAL A 251 4.68 2.55 23.76
CA VAL A 251 3.29 2.88 24.06
C VAL A 251 2.58 3.28 22.76
N PRO A 252 1.48 2.59 22.39
CA PRO A 252 0.68 3.00 21.24
C PRO A 252 -0.02 4.33 21.50
N LYS A 253 -0.13 5.19 20.49
CA LYS A 253 -1.06 6.31 20.55
C LYS A 253 -2.51 5.81 20.64
N PRO A 254 -3.42 6.59 21.24
CA PRO A 254 -4.85 6.29 21.22
C PRO A 254 -5.35 6.12 19.77
N LEU A 255 -6.37 5.29 19.61
CA LEU A 255 -7.08 5.19 18.34
C LEU A 255 -7.77 6.53 18.03
N PRO A 256 -7.86 6.91 16.75
CA PRO A 256 -8.52 8.14 16.36
C PRO A 256 -10.03 8.08 16.68
N ASP A 257 -10.63 9.24 16.90
CA ASP A 257 -12.07 9.38 16.83
C ASP A 257 -12.58 8.91 15.46
N LEU A 258 -13.70 8.17 15.43
CA LEU A 258 -14.23 7.58 14.19
C LEU A 258 -14.59 8.64 13.16
N SER A 259 -15.14 9.79 13.60
CA SER A 259 -15.49 10.89 12.70
C SER A 259 -14.24 11.49 12.04
N LEU A 260 -13.19 11.73 12.83
CA LEU A 260 -11.91 12.23 12.30
C LEU A 260 -11.27 11.22 11.35
N TYR A 261 -11.34 9.93 11.68
CA TYR A 261 -10.77 8.88 10.85
C TYR A 261 -11.51 8.77 9.52
N LEU A 262 -12.86 8.76 9.54
CA LEU A 262 -13.67 8.75 8.32
C LEU A 262 -13.43 10.00 7.45
N ASN A 263 -13.38 11.19 8.06
CA ASN A 263 -13.16 12.43 7.31
C ASN A 263 -11.75 12.56 6.72
N SER A 264 -10.78 11.79 7.22
CA SER A 264 -9.40 11.77 6.69
C SER A 264 -9.20 10.83 5.52
N HIS A 265 -10.22 10.03 5.15
CA HIS A 265 -10.18 9.07 4.07
C HIS A 265 -11.35 9.32 3.11
N PRO A 266 -11.18 9.16 1.79
CA PRO A 266 -12.29 9.22 0.83
C PRO A 266 -13.35 8.16 1.14
N ARG A 267 -12.88 6.95 1.47
CA ARG A 267 -13.68 5.76 1.86
C ARG A 267 -12.99 4.99 2.96
N LEU A 268 -13.80 4.37 3.81
CA LEU A 268 -13.34 3.33 4.74
C LEU A 268 -14.14 2.05 4.48
N PHE A 269 -13.46 0.98 4.16
CA PHE A 269 -14.06 -0.35 4.04
C PHE A 269 -14.28 -0.96 5.43
N SER A 270 -15.30 -1.82 5.57
CA SER A 270 -15.59 -2.51 6.85
C SER A 270 -14.34 -3.12 7.45
N LYS A 271 -13.50 -3.76 6.62
CA LYS A 271 -12.25 -4.39 7.09
C LYS A 271 -11.27 -3.42 7.72
N GLU A 272 -11.20 -2.19 7.24
CA GLU A 272 -10.32 -1.16 7.82
C GLU A 272 -10.80 -0.72 9.20
N ILE A 273 -12.13 -0.59 9.36
CA ILE A 273 -12.77 -0.26 10.65
C ILE A 273 -12.59 -1.41 11.65
N GLU A 274 -12.82 -2.66 11.21
CA GLU A 274 -12.56 -3.85 12.03
C GLU A 274 -11.16 -3.87 12.60
N VAL A 275 -10.16 -3.72 11.72
CA VAL A 275 -8.75 -3.76 12.13
C VAL A 275 -8.40 -2.58 13.02
N MET A 276 -8.84 -1.36 12.65
CA MET A 276 -8.52 -0.15 13.42
C MET A 276 -9.07 -0.25 14.85
N TYR A 277 -10.33 -0.64 15.02
CA TYR A 277 -11.03 -0.60 16.31
C TYR A 277 -11.14 -1.97 17.00
N ASN A 278 -10.48 -3.02 16.48
CA ASN A 278 -10.52 -4.41 16.99
C ASN A 278 -11.95 -4.98 17.08
N LEU A 279 -12.72 -4.80 16.02
CA LEU A 279 -14.10 -5.25 15.93
C LEU A 279 -14.21 -6.57 15.16
N GLN A 280 -15.28 -7.31 15.43
CA GLN A 280 -15.76 -8.35 14.52
C GLN A 280 -16.56 -7.70 13.39
N LYS A 281 -16.62 -8.35 12.21
CA LYS A 281 -17.33 -7.84 11.01
C LYS A 281 -18.75 -7.40 11.34
N GLU A 282 -19.46 -8.24 12.05
CA GLU A 282 -20.89 -8.10 12.38
C GLU A 282 -21.17 -6.86 13.24
N ASN A 283 -20.17 -6.41 14.01
CA ASN A 283 -20.30 -5.27 14.91
C ASN A 283 -20.00 -3.92 14.26
N VAL A 284 -19.45 -3.90 13.04
CA VAL A 284 -19.10 -2.63 12.37
C VAL A 284 -20.32 -1.75 12.12
N PRO A 285 -21.47 -2.24 11.60
CA PRO A 285 -22.64 -1.39 11.39
C PRO A 285 -23.17 -0.75 12.67
N GLU A 286 -23.25 -1.50 13.76
CA GLU A 286 -23.67 -0.99 15.07
C GLU A 286 -22.67 0.05 15.61
N PHE A 287 -21.39 -0.22 15.50
CA PHE A 287 -20.33 0.71 15.90
C PHE A 287 -20.42 2.03 15.12
N MET A 288 -20.63 1.98 13.80
CA MET A 288 -20.83 3.19 12.99
C MET A 288 -22.02 4.01 13.48
N GLN A 289 -23.17 3.37 13.74
CA GLN A 289 -24.38 4.02 14.24
C GLN A 289 -24.22 4.60 15.65
N GLN A 290 -23.46 3.96 16.50
CA GLN A 290 -23.21 4.42 17.86
C GLN A 290 -22.34 5.68 17.92
N TYR A 291 -21.35 5.80 17.05
CA TYR A 291 -20.36 6.87 17.10
C TYR A 291 -20.54 7.97 16.05
N LEU A 292 -21.39 7.75 15.04
CA LEU A 292 -21.66 8.73 13.99
C LEU A 292 -23.15 8.94 13.79
N ASN A 293 -23.52 10.20 13.52
CA ASN A 293 -24.88 10.48 13.06
C ASN A 293 -25.06 9.96 11.62
N HIS A 294 -26.16 9.29 11.34
CA HIS A 294 -26.51 8.78 10.00
C HIS A 294 -26.49 9.83 8.89
N SER A 295 -26.70 11.10 9.22
CA SER A 295 -26.60 12.21 8.26
C SER A 295 -25.17 12.55 7.85
N ASN A 296 -24.15 12.05 8.54
CA ASN A 296 -22.75 12.41 8.35
C ASN A 296 -22.00 11.43 7.44
N TYR A 297 -22.60 10.31 7.10
CA TYR A 297 -21.99 9.30 6.23
C TYR A 297 -23.01 8.56 5.38
N THR A 298 -22.53 8.03 4.27
CA THR A 298 -23.25 7.06 3.45
C THR A 298 -22.67 5.67 3.61
N THR A 299 -23.52 4.65 3.44
CA THR A 299 -23.08 3.24 3.41
C THR A 299 -23.41 2.68 2.04
N GLN A 300 -22.43 2.04 1.42
CA GLN A 300 -22.61 1.32 0.16
C GLN A 300 -22.01 -0.08 0.29
N ASN A 301 -22.43 -0.98 -0.59
CA ASN A 301 -21.89 -2.35 -0.66
C ASN A 301 -21.25 -2.58 -2.00
N ILE A 302 -20.03 -3.14 -1.99
CA ILE A 302 -19.31 -3.54 -3.20
C ILE A 302 -18.62 -4.88 -2.95
N LEU A 303 -18.77 -5.82 -3.86
CA LEU A 303 -18.16 -7.16 -3.77
C LEU A 303 -18.44 -7.88 -2.43
N GLY A 304 -19.62 -7.65 -1.83
CA GLY A 304 -20.04 -8.26 -0.56
C GLY A 304 -19.47 -7.62 0.70
N GLU A 305 -18.72 -6.54 0.58
CA GLU A 305 -18.19 -5.75 1.70
C GLU A 305 -18.80 -4.34 1.71
N ASN A 306 -19.09 -3.83 2.90
CA ASN A 306 -19.56 -2.45 3.05
C ASN A 306 -18.40 -1.49 3.05
N TYR A 307 -18.65 -0.29 2.50
CA TYR A 307 -17.78 0.86 2.72
C TYR A 307 -18.60 2.09 3.11
N TYR A 308 -17.93 3.02 3.73
CA TYR A 308 -18.50 4.22 4.34
C TYR A 308 -17.78 5.44 3.79
N GLU A 309 -18.57 6.46 3.37
CA GLU A 309 -18.05 7.74 2.87
C GLU A 309 -18.60 8.87 3.74
N SER A 310 -17.76 9.84 4.07
CA SER A 310 -18.20 11.06 4.75
C SER A 310 -19.03 11.93 3.80
N VAL A 311 -20.14 12.44 4.28
CA VAL A 311 -20.96 13.43 3.55
C VAL A 311 -20.36 14.84 3.65
N LEU A 312 -19.39 15.04 4.53
CA LEU A 312 -18.74 16.33 4.83
C LEU A 312 -17.49 16.60 3.97
N ASN A 313 -17.14 15.68 3.05
CA ASN A 313 -15.98 15.81 2.17
C ASN A 313 -16.32 16.42 0.81
#